data_c48297e1931e0fec1938a9afe9b04e59
#
_entry.id   c48297e1931e0fec1938a9afe9b04e59
#
_cell.length_a   1.000
_cell.length_b   1.000
_cell.length_c   1.000
_cell.angle_alpha   90.00
_cell.angle_beta   90.00
_cell.angle_gamma   90.00
#
_symmetry.space_group_name_H-M   'P 1'
#
loop_
_entity.id
_entity.type
_entity.pdbx_description
1 polymer ?
#
loop_
_entity_poly.entity_id
_entity_poly.type
_entity_poly.pdbx_seq_one_letter_code
_entity_poly.pdbx_strand_id
1 'polypeptide(L)'
;MNLYWLASKNISGNAFRTGVVALCALLVGSFALFTTLLMRGAENSLRLAINRLGADIVVVPEGSEAKIESALLMGVPARFWMSRDILSQIAAFPDVESASPQLYLATLTGASCCSVSDMFIIDYDPQTDFTIQPWLEQNQLDMLRLGEVVGGTYISATDGKQNITVYGYLVTLMANLEPTGTGLDQSMFLTFDTAYDIASKSVQQAERPLEIPTDSISAVMIKAKPGSDPHLLAVEILQTIPGVTPIESSNLFQSYRQQMTGLLKTILFIMSITWVLCVLLLGLVFSMAANERRKELGVLRSLGATRRFVFQSLLTEATLLAFAGGATGLALTVLIIILFRNALVALLGLPFLLPSAGSLLLQVLVGLFLALFSVNLAALLPAMKISRQDPAIAMRE
;
A
#
# COMPACT_ATOMS: atom_id res chain seq x y z
N MET A 1 -18.66 -42.27 -18.46
CA MET A 1 -17.80 -42.15 -17.25
C MET A 1 -17.58 -40.67 -16.99
N ASN A 2 -17.89 -40.17 -15.81
CA ASN A 2 -17.85 -38.73 -15.54
C ASN A 2 -16.40 -38.33 -15.20
N LEU A 3 -15.78 -37.48 -16.02
CA LEU A 3 -14.38 -37.02 -15.90
C LEU A 3 -14.08 -36.43 -14.51
N TYR A 4 -15.03 -35.68 -13.94
CA TYR A 4 -14.90 -35.08 -12.62
C TYR A 4 -14.84 -36.12 -11.48
N TRP A 5 -15.64 -37.18 -11.56
CA TRP A 5 -15.65 -38.25 -10.58
C TRP A 5 -14.33 -39.05 -10.59
N LEU A 6 -13.81 -39.32 -11.79
CA LEU A 6 -12.52 -39.99 -11.94
C LEU A 6 -11.37 -39.11 -11.40
N ALA A 7 -11.37 -37.82 -11.71
CA ALA A 7 -10.37 -36.88 -11.23
C ALA A 7 -10.40 -36.76 -9.70
N SER A 8 -11.57 -36.62 -9.08
CA SER A 8 -11.69 -36.50 -7.61
C SER A 8 -11.19 -37.75 -6.87
N LYS A 9 -11.49 -38.95 -7.41
CA LYS A 9 -11.00 -40.21 -6.83
C LYS A 9 -9.48 -40.36 -6.96
N ASN A 10 -8.91 -39.86 -8.04
CA ASN A 10 -7.47 -39.84 -8.27
C ASN A 10 -6.73 -38.88 -7.34
N ILE A 11 -7.33 -37.74 -7.01
CA ILE A 11 -6.79 -36.75 -6.07
C ILE A 11 -6.64 -37.37 -4.67
N SER A 12 -7.64 -38.12 -4.21
CA SER A 12 -7.60 -38.77 -2.89
C SER A 12 -6.61 -39.94 -2.79
N GLY A 13 -6.20 -40.52 -3.92
CA GLY A 13 -5.31 -41.69 -3.95
C GLY A 13 -3.82 -41.42 -3.72
N ASN A 14 -3.35 -40.16 -3.87
CA ASN A 14 -1.94 -39.82 -3.69
C ASN A 14 -1.78 -38.44 -3.05
N ALA A 15 -1.78 -38.43 -1.70
CA ALA A 15 -1.73 -37.22 -0.88
C ALA A 15 -0.47 -36.36 -1.12
N PHE A 16 0.70 -37.00 -1.32
CA PHE A 16 1.96 -36.26 -1.54
C PHE A 16 1.91 -35.44 -2.83
N ARG A 17 1.52 -36.05 -3.93
CA ARG A 17 1.40 -35.37 -5.23
C ARG A 17 0.36 -34.24 -5.17
N THR A 18 -0.80 -34.54 -4.60
CA THR A 18 -1.88 -33.57 -4.40
C THR A 18 -1.39 -32.37 -3.59
N GLY A 19 -0.66 -32.63 -2.50
CA GLY A 19 -0.07 -31.59 -1.66
C GLY A 19 0.94 -30.71 -2.40
N VAL A 20 1.84 -31.30 -3.17
CA VAL A 20 2.86 -30.55 -3.93
C VAL A 20 2.20 -29.65 -5.00
N VAL A 21 1.24 -30.20 -5.78
CA VAL A 21 0.54 -29.42 -6.81
C VAL A 21 -0.28 -28.29 -6.19
N ALA A 22 -1.00 -28.58 -5.11
CA ALA A 22 -1.78 -27.56 -4.40
C ALA A 22 -0.89 -26.47 -3.78
N LEU A 23 0.26 -26.85 -3.20
CA LEU A 23 1.24 -25.92 -2.63
C LEU A 23 1.84 -25.01 -3.71
N CYS A 24 2.23 -25.56 -4.87
CA CYS A 24 2.75 -24.74 -5.98
C CYS A 24 1.67 -23.76 -6.49
N ALA A 25 0.43 -24.22 -6.66
CA ALA A 25 -0.68 -23.38 -7.07
C ALA A 25 -0.97 -22.26 -6.03
N LEU A 26 -0.93 -22.63 -4.74
CA LEU A 26 -1.04 -21.70 -3.63
C LEU A 26 0.05 -20.62 -3.70
N LEU A 27 1.32 -21.02 -3.83
CA LEU A 27 2.44 -20.07 -3.89
C LEU A 27 2.31 -19.12 -5.08
N VAL A 28 2.04 -19.65 -6.28
CA VAL A 28 1.91 -18.83 -7.49
C VAL A 28 0.76 -17.82 -7.34
N GLY A 29 -0.41 -18.25 -6.89
CA GLY A 29 -1.57 -17.38 -6.68
C GLY A 29 -1.32 -16.35 -5.59
N SER A 30 -0.77 -16.77 -4.45
CA SER A 30 -0.46 -15.89 -3.31
C SER A 30 0.55 -14.81 -3.66
N PHE A 31 1.66 -15.17 -4.29
CA PHE A 31 2.69 -14.19 -4.67
C PHE A 31 2.18 -13.21 -5.72
N ALA A 32 1.42 -13.67 -6.71
CA ALA A 32 0.84 -12.81 -7.71
C ALA A 32 -0.12 -11.77 -7.08
N LEU A 33 -1.01 -12.23 -6.19
CA LEU A 33 -1.95 -11.36 -5.51
C LEU A 33 -1.24 -10.39 -4.54
N PHE A 34 -0.32 -10.90 -3.73
CA PHE A 34 0.43 -10.09 -2.77
C PHE A 34 1.17 -8.93 -3.47
N THR A 35 1.91 -9.25 -4.54
CA THR A 35 2.67 -8.24 -5.29
C THR A 35 1.76 -7.19 -5.92
N THR A 36 0.65 -7.61 -6.55
CA THR A 36 -0.28 -6.68 -7.19
C THR A 36 -1.04 -5.83 -6.18
N LEU A 37 -1.41 -6.38 -5.02
CA LEU A 37 -2.03 -5.63 -3.93
C LEU A 37 -1.08 -4.59 -3.35
N LEU A 38 0.16 -4.98 -3.07
CA LEU A 38 1.17 -4.08 -2.53
C LEU A 38 1.43 -2.90 -3.48
N MET A 39 1.63 -3.20 -4.75
CA MET A 39 1.89 -2.18 -5.78
C MET A 39 0.73 -1.18 -5.90
N ARG A 40 -0.49 -1.69 -6.10
CA ARG A 40 -1.67 -0.83 -6.28
C ARG A 40 -2.07 -0.12 -4.99
N GLY A 41 -1.91 -0.78 -3.85
CA GLY A 41 -2.18 -0.16 -2.55
C GLY A 41 -1.29 1.05 -2.29
N ALA A 42 0.00 0.91 -2.55
CA ALA A 42 0.95 1.99 -2.40
C ALA A 42 0.75 3.12 -3.43
N GLU A 43 0.52 2.79 -4.70
CA GLU A 43 0.25 3.79 -5.74
C GLU A 43 -1.03 4.59 -5.44
N ASN A 44 -2.10 3.93 -5.01
CA ASN A 44 -3.34 4.60 -4.61
C ASN A 44 -3.14 5.49 -3.40
N SER A 45 -2.36 5.03 -2.40
CA SER A 45 -2.04 5.81 -1.22
C SER A 45 -1.29 7.09 -1.57
N LEU A 46 -0.22 6.98 -2.37
CA LEU A 46 0.55 8.14 -2.83
C LEU A 46 -0.31 9.13 -3.64
N ARG A 47 -1.14 8.61 -4.54
CA ARG A 47 -2.03 9.46 -5.34
C ARG A 47 -3.05 10.20 -4.47
N LEU A 48 -3.62 9.53 -3.47
CA LEU A 48 -4.53 10.17 -2.53
C LEU A 48 -3.81 11.23 -1.69
N ALA A 49 -2.60 10.95 -1.20
CA ALA A 49 -1.82 11.92 -0.45
C ALA A 49 -1.53 13.18 -1.27
N ILE A 50 -1.09 13.04 -2.52
CA ILE A 50 -0.84 14.17 -3.42
C ILE A 50 -2.13 14.96 -3.68
N ASN A 51 -3.22 14.28 -4.01
CA ASN A 51 -4.49 14.93 -4.29
C ASN A 51 -5.04 15.68 -3.07
N ARG A 52 -4.77 15.17 -1.87
CA ARG A 52 -5.24 15.76 -0.63
C ARG A 52 -4.35 16.89 -0.12
N LEU A 53 -3.08 16.93 -0.52
CA LEU A 53 -2.25 18.11 -0.27
C LEU A 53 -2.85 19.37 -0.90
N GLY A 54 -3.56 19.24 -2.03
CA GLY A 54 -4.22 20.35 -2.70
C GLY A 54 -3.27 21.44 -3.22
N ALA A 55 -1.98 21.33 -2.92
CA ALA A 55 -0.95 22.28 -3.32
C ALA A 55 -0.24 21.79 -4.58
N ASP A 56 0.14 22.72 -5.45
CA ASP A 56 0.96 22.42 -6.64
C ASP A 56 2.45 22.40 -6.31
N ILE A 57 2.87 23.25 -5.37
CA ILE A 57 4.25 23.36 -4.89
C ILE A 57 4.26 23.45 -3.36
N VAL A 58 5.21 22.78 -2.75
CA VAL A 58 5.51 22.86 -1.31
C VAL A 58 6.90 23.45 -1.12
N VAL A 59 7.00 24.57 -0.45
CA VAL A 59 8.29 25.22 -0.16
C VAL A 59 8.71 24.90 1.26
N VAL A 60 9.93 24.38 1.40
CA VAL A 60 10.53 24.01 2.71
C VAL A 60 11.92 24.64 2.85
N PRO A 61 12.50 24.71 4.07
CA PRO A 61 13.90 25.10 4.24
C PRO A 61 14.83 24.16 3.48
N GLU A 62 15.89 24.71 2.91
CA GLU A 62 16.92 23.93 2.21
C GLU A 62 17.47 22.78 3.08
N GLY A 63 17.59 21.58 2.48
CA GLY A 63 18.00 20.35 3.18
C GLY A 63 16.91 19.69 4.03
N SER A 64 15.65 20.12 3.92
CA SER A 64 14.50 19.51 4.62
C SER A 64 13.60 18.65 3.74
N GLU A 65 13.97 18.42 2.48
CA GLU A 65 13.17 17.69 1.49
C GLU A 65 12.88 16.24 1.95
N ALA A 66 13.89 15.53 2.39
CA ALA A 66 13.73 14.16 2.90
C ALA A 66 12.93 14.09 4.20
N LYS A 67 12.99 15.15 5.03
CA LYS A 67 12.24 15.22 6.29
C LYS A 67 10.76 15.39 6.06
N ILE A 68 10.38 16.29 5.13
CA ILE A 68 8.96 16.49 4.79
C ILE A 68 8.38 15.27 4.08
N GLU A 69 9.13 14.65 3.16
CA GLU A 69 8.73 13.42 2.50
C GLU A 69 8.43 12.32 3.54
N SER A 70 9.35 12.09 4.48
CA SER A 70 9.18 11.11 5.56
C SER A 70 8.02 11.46 6.50
N ALA A 71 7.84 12.72 6.84
CA ALA A 71 6.78 13.17 7.74
C ALA A 71 5.39 12.92 7.11
N LEU A 72 5.19 13.34 5.88
CA LEU A 72 3.90 13.21 5.19
C LEU A 72 3.57 11.75 4.82
N LEU A 73 4.57 10.95 4.41
CA LEU A 73 4.35 9.56 4.01
C LEU A 73 4.27 8.59 5.19
N MET A 74 5.17 8.77 6.17
CA MET A 74 5.37 7.80 7.24
C MET A 74 4.85 8.28 8.60
N GLY A 75 4.46 9.56 8.69
CA GLY A 75 4.10 10.17 9.97
C GLY A 75 5.30 10.32 10.92
N VAL A 76 6.53 10.29 10.39
CA VAL A 76 7.73 10.49 11.21
C VAL A 76 7.80 11.96 11.61
N PRO A 77 7.71 12.28 12.91
CA PRO A 77 7.75 13.65 13.35
C PRO A 77 9.05 14.34 12.92
N ALA A 78 8.92 15.46 12.23
CA ALA A 78 10.05 16.23 11.74
C ALA A 78 9.98 17.68 12.24
N ARG A 79 11.11 18.22 12.64
CA ARG A 79 11.25 19.62 13.08
C ARG A 79 12.18 20.33 12.13
N PHE A 80 11.67 21.33 11.46
CA PHE A 80 12.42 22.28 10.64
C PHE A 80 11.60 23.55 10.49
N TRP A 81 12.28 24.67 10.48
CA TRP A 81 11.60 25.98 10.50
C TRP A 81 12.33 26.96 9.58
N MET A 82 11.58 27.91 9.07
CA MET A 82 12.04 29.07 8.31
C MET A 82 11.27 30.31 8.77
N SER A 83 11.75 31.51 8.45
CA SER A 83 11.04 32.74 8.77
C SER A 83 9.69 32.82 8.07
N ARG A 84 8.67 33.31 8.79
CA ARG A 84 7.34 33.55 8.24
C ARG A 84 7.34 34.61 7.15
N ASP A 85 8.34 35.50 7.10
CA ASP A 85 8.49 36.52 6.05
C ASP A 85 8.54 35.92 4.64
N ILE A 86 9.01 34.66 4.51
CA ILE A 86 9.06 33.93 3.25
C ILE A 86 7.66 33.79 2.64
N LEU A 87 6.62 33.67 3.44
CA LEU A 87 5.23 33.60 2.97
C LEU A 87 4.87 34.85 2.16
N SER A 88 5.21 36.03 2.67
CA SER A 88 4.91 37.30 2.00
C SER A 88 5.69 37.44 0.69
N GLN A 89 6.93 36.98 0.66
CA GLN A 89 7.75 36.98 -0.57
C GLN A 89 7.18 36.03 -1.61
N ILE A 90 6.75 34.83 -1.22
CA ILE A 90 6.12 33.84 -2.12
C ILE A 90 4.78 34.36 -2.66
N ALA A 91 3.95 34.94 -1.80
CA ALA A 91 2.65 35.48 -2.19
C ALA A 91 2.75 36.64 -3.21
N ALA A 92 3.92 37.29 -3.32
CA ALA A 92 4.16 38.38 -4.27
C ALA A 92 4.43 37.90 -5.71
N PHE A 93 4.68 36.61 -5.96
CA PHE A 93 4.88 36.10 -7.31
C PHE A 93 3.60 36.17 -8.14
N PRO A 94 3.67 36.61 -9.39
CA PRO A 94 2.48 36.84 -10.22
C PRO A 94 1.70 35.56 -10.54
N ASP A 95 2.37 34.40 -10.57
CA ASP A 95 1.77 33.10 -10.90
C ASP A 95 1.24 32.33 -9.68
N VAL A 96 1.35 32.88 -8.48
CA VAL A 96 0.75 32.33 -7.26
C VAL A 96 -0.71 32.74 -7.18
N GLU A 97 -1.63 31.77 -7.07
CA GLU A 97 -3.05 31.97 -6.79
C GLU A 97 -3.28 32.17 -5.29
N SER A 98 -2.72 31.25 -4.50
CA SER A 98 -2.79 31.27 -3.04
C SER A 98 -1.57 30.63 -2.42
N ALA A 99 -1.17 31.12 -1.25
CA ALA A 99 -0.09 30.60 -0.44
C ALA A 99 -0.54 30.47 1.01
N SER A 100 -0.37 29.30 1.61
CA SER A 100 -0.76 29.00 2.98
C SER A 100 0.41 28.45 3.78
N PRO A 101 0.71 28.98 4.98
CA PRO A 101 1.77 28.48 5.83
C PRO A 101 1.31 27.23 6.59
N GLN A 102 2.25 26.29 6.79
CA GLN A 102 2.09 25.20 7.74
C GLN A 102 3.26 25.16 8.73
N LEU A 103 2.96 24.78 9.97
CA LEU A 103 3.97 24.55 11.00
C LEU A 103 3.90 23.09 11.41
N TYR A 104 5.08 22.44 11.48
CA TYR A 104 5.20 21.04 11.81
C TYR A 104 5.82 20.85 13.18
N LEU A 105 5.10 20.13 14.03
CA LEU A 105 5.48 19.85 15.39
C LEU A 105 5.52 18.32 15.60
N ALA A 106 6.16 17.91 16.67
CA ALA A 106 6.26 16.51 17.06
C ALA A 106 5.81 16.35 18.51
N THR A 107 5.01 15.34 18.80
CA THR A 107 4.77 14.95 20.18
C THR A 107 6.03 14.30 20.79
N LEU A 108 6.07 14.26 22.12
CA LEU A 108 7.10 13.52 22.83
C LEU A 108 6.89 12.02 22.63
N THR A 109 7.97 11.30 22.35
CA THR A 109 8.02 9.84 22.29
C THR A 109 7.49 9.22 23.59
N GLY A 110 6.51 8.32 23.49
CA GLY A 110 5.99 7.58 24.64
C GLY A 110 4.87 8.28 25.41
N ALA A 111 4.25 9.33 24.87
CA ALA A 111 3.06 9.93 25.48
C ALA A 111 1.89 8.91 25.48
N SER A 112 1.49 8.47 26.68
CA SER A 112 0.42 7.47 26.89
C SER A 112 -1.00 7.99 26.62
N CYS A 113 -1.10 9.19 26.07
CA CYS A 113 -2.39 9.91 25.92
C CYS A 113 -3.16 9.60 24.65
N CYS A 114 -2.58 8.88 23.70
CA CYS A 114 -3.19 8.60 22.41
C CYS A 114 -2.90 7.16 21.95
N SER A 115 -3.61 6.70 20.95
CA SER A 115 -3.41 5.39 20.32
C SER A 115 -2.09 5.28 19.52
N VAL A 116 -1.36 6.39 19.36
CA VAL A 116 -0.11 6.49 18.60
C VAL A 116 1.00 6.99 19.53
N SER A 117 2.16 6.31 19.52
CA SER A 117 3.30 6.62 20.40
C SER A 117 4.04 7.90 20.02
N ASP A 118 4.13 8.19 18.72
CA ASP A 118 4.75 9.38 18.15
C ASP A 118 3.77 9.99 17.16
N MET A 119 3.33 11.22 17.42
CA MET A 119 2.32 11.87 16.59
C MET A 119 2.93 13.09 15.90
N PHE A 120 2.73 13.13 14.59
CA PHE A 120 3.04 14.30 13.78
C PHE A 120 1.89 15.29 13.86
N ILE A 121 2.20 16.54 14.20
CA ILE A 121 1.23 17.62 14.33
C ILE A 121 1.45 18.58 13.19
N ILE A 122 0.38 18.91 12.48
CA ILE A 122 0.34 19.84 11.36
C ILE A 122 -0.56 21.00 11.74
N ASP A 123 0.05 22.17 11.88
CA ASP A 123 -0.68 23.40 12.19
C ASP A 123 -0.89 24.18 10.90
N TYR A 124 -2.08 24.75 10.75
CA TYR A 124 -2.47 25.49 9.57
C TYR A 124 -3.15 26.83 9.94
N ASP A 125 -3.15 27.76 9.01
CA ASP A 125 -3.83 29.05 9.15
C ASP A 125 -5.24 28.97 8.51
N PRO A 126 -6.32 28.99 9.29
CA PRO A 126 -7.69 28.86 8.76
C PRO A 126 -8.10 29.92 7.73
N GLN A 127 -7.41 31.06 7.69
CA GLN A 127 -7.75 32.14 6.77
C GLN A 127 -7.18 31.98 5.37
N THR A 128 -6.04 31.27 5.27
CA THR A 128 -5.32 31.10 4.01
C THR A 128 -5.27 29.66 3.54
N ASP A 129 -5.69 28.71 4.40
CA ASP A 129 -5.57 27.31 4.12
C ASP A 129 -6.55 26.83 3.03
N PHE A 130 -6.01 26.06 2.10
CA PHE A 130 -6.75 25.39 1.04
C PHE A 130 -6.43 23.88 0.99
N THR A 131 -5.65 23.39 1.95
CA THR A 131 -5.17 22.00 1.99
C THR A 131 -5.98 21.14 2.95
N ILE A 132 -6.28 21.65 4.14
CA ILE A 132 -7.00 20.94 5.22
C ILE A 132 -8.48 21.33 5.21
N GLN A 133 -8.79 22.57 4.89
CA GLN A 133 -10.15 23.11 4.86
C GLN A 133 -11.14 22.25 4.06
N PRO A 134 -10.83 21.74 2.84
CA PRO A 134 -11.74 20.88 2.10
C PRO A 134 -12.11 19.58 2.83
N TRP A 135 -11.23 19.08 3.71
CA TRP A 135 -11.51 17.90 4.52
C TRP A 135 -12.44 18.21 5.70
N LEU A 136 -12.29 19.39 6.28
CA LEU A 136 -13.18 19.88 7.33
C LEU A 136 -14.60 20.03 6.80
N GLU A 137 -14.75 20.63 5.62
CA GLU A 137 -16.04 20.81 4.95
C GLU A 137 -16.73 19.46 4.65
N GLN A 138 -15.99 18.45 4.21
CA GLN A 138 -16.52 17.09 4.01
C GLN A 138 -17.06 16.47 5.30
N ASN A 139 -16.48 16.83 6.45
CA ASN A 139 -16.91 16.38 7.78
C ASN A 139 -17.93 17.35 8.43
N GLN A 140 -18.48 18.31 7.68
CA GLN A 140 -19.44 19.31 8.16
C GLN A 140 -18.86 20.22 9.27
N LEU A 141 -17.53 20.43 9.25
CA LEU A 141 -16.82 21.34 10.13
C LEU A 141 -16.42 22.59 9.35
N ASP A 142 -16.87 23.76 9.78
CA ASP A 142 -16.54 25.02 9.10
C ASP A 142 -15.13 25.50 9.47
N MET A 143 -14.86 25.68 10.77
CA MET A 143 -13.56 26.10 11.31
C MET A 143 -13.31 25.47 12.68
N LEU A 144 -12.06 25.13 12.97
CA LEU A 144 -11.65 24.70 14.31
C LEU A 144 -11.51 25.90 15.25
N ARG A 145 -12.09 25.78 16.44
CA ARG A 145 -11.92 26.73 17.52
C ARG A 145 -10.65 26.48 18.31
N LEU A 146 -10.27 27.41 19.16
CA LEU A 146 -9.13 27.25 20.05
C LEU A 146 -9.28 25.98 20.93
N GLY A 147 -8.30 25.10 20.87
CA GLY A 147 -8.31 23.83 21.58
C GLY A 147 -9.05 22.68 20.86
N GLU A 148 -9.67 22.94 19.71
CA GLU A 148 -10.25 21.90 18.86
C GLU A 148 -9.23 21.41 17.85
N VAL A 149 -9.26 20.08 17.59
CA VAL A 149 -8.33 19.40 16.68
C VAL A 149 -9.06 18.38 15.82
N VAL A 150 -8.49 18.07 14.67
CA VAL A 150 -8.91 16.96 13.82
C VAL A 150 -7.79 15.94 13.73
N GLY A 151 -8.12 14.67 13.84
CA GLY A 151 -7.15 13.58 13.78
C GLY A 151 -7.18 12.85 12.44
N GLY A 152 -6.08 12.27 12.04
CA GLY A 152 -6.09 11.21 11.03
C GLY A 152 -6.89 10.00 11.51
N THR A 153 -7.12 9.04 10.64
CA THR A 153 -8.00 7.88 10.89
C THR A 153 -7.63 7.05 12.14
N TYR A 154 -6.34 7.03 12.50
CA TYR A 154 -5.85 6.24 13.65
C TYR A 154 -5.73 7.03 14.96
N ILE A 155 -6.06 8.30 14.95
CA ILE A 155 -6.06 9.11 16.16
C ILE A 155 -7.38 8.86 16.89
N SER A 156 -7.28 8.38 18.13
CA SER A 156 -8.44 8.17 19.00
C SER A 156 -8.11 8.55 20.43
N ALA A 157 -9.09 9.10 21.12
CA ALA A 157 -8.97 9.38 22.54
C ALA A 157 -9.00 8.07 23.35
N THR A 158 -8.13 7.94 24.35
CA THR A 158 -7.94 6.72 25.13
C THR A 158 -9.14 6.42 26.04
N ASP A 159 -9.88 7.44 26.47
CA ASP A 159 -10.92 7.32 27.50
C ASP A 159 -12.37 7.29 26.94
N GLY A 160 -12.54 7.10 25.63
CA GLY A 160 -13.88 7.20 25.01
C GLY A 160 -14.51 8.59 25.08
N LYS A 161 -13.79 9.58 25.61
CA LYS A 161 -14.09 11.01 25.55
C LYS A 161 -13.31 11.59 24.38
N GLN A 162 -13.87 12.59 23.72
CA GLN A 162 -13.23 13.27 22.57
C GLN A 162 -12.00 14.10 22.96
N ASN A 163 -11.47 13.95 24.15
CA ASN A 163 -10.37 14.74 24.69
C ASN A 163 -9.05 13.98 24.63
N ILE A 164 -8.02 14.65 24.16
CA ILE A 164 -6.65 14.15 24.05
C ILE A 164 -5.74 15.14 24.78
N THR A 165 -4.76 14.66 25.54
CA THR A 165 -3.78 15.50 26.20
C THR A 165 -2.52 15.61 25.36
N VAL A 166 -2.14 16.81 24.95
CA VAL A 166 -0.95 17.11 24.16
C VAL A 166 -0.09 18.12 24.96
N TYR A 167 1.13 17.76 25.34
CA TYR A 167 2.01 18.60 26.17
C TYR A 167 1.34 19.11 27.47
N GLY A 168 0.52 18.27 28.11
CA GLY A 168 -0.25 18.63 29.30
C GLY A 168 -1.52 19.45 29.01
N TYR A 169 -1.71 19.92 27.79
CA TYR A 169 -2.87 20.68 27.35
C TYR A 169 -3.97 19.74 26.86
N LEU A 170 -5.22 19.98 27.25
CA LEU A 170 -6.37 19.19 26.84
C LEU A 170 -6.97 19.75 25.53
N VAL A 171 -6.90 18.99 24.46
CA VAL A 171 -7.52 19.29 23.16
C VAL A 171 -8.74 18.41 22.92
N THR A 172 -9.72 18.93 22.17
CA THR A 172 -10.94 18.19 21.83
C THR A 172 -10.89 17.71 20.38
N LEU A 173 -10.96 16.40 20.20
CA LEU A 173 -11.00 15.76 18.87
C LEU A 173 -12.39 15.90 18.28
N MET A 174 -12.55 16.70 17.24
CA MET A 174 -13.83 17.00 16.60
C MET A 174 -14.23 15.93 15.57
N ALA A 175 -13.28 15.44 14.80
CA ALA A 175 -13.50 14.41 13.78
C ALA A 175 -12.21 13.65 13.44
N ASN A 176 -12.37 12.51 12.77
CA ASN A 176 -11.27 11.81 12.11
C ASN A 176 -11.40 11.96 10.60
N LEU A 177 -10.27 12.20 9.95
CA LEU A 177 -10.19 12.28 8.50
C LEU A 177 -10.24 10.90 7.87
N GLU A 178 -10.70 10.83 6.62
CA GLU A 178 -10.70 9.59 5.85
C GLU A 178 -9.28 9.05 5.62
N PRO A 179 -9.11 7.71 5.57
CA PRO A 179 -7.80 7.10 5.45
C PRO A 179 -7.12 7.44 4.12
N THR A 180 -5.86 7.80 4.19
CA THR A 180 -4.98 8.01 3.04
C THR A 180 -3.99 6.85 2.86
N GLY A 181 -3.77 6.06 3.91
CA GLY A 181 -2.73 5.03 3.97
C GLY A 181 -1.32 5.61 4.11
N THR A 182 -1.20 6.89 4.49
CA THR A 182 0.08 7.58 4.70
C THR A 182 0.23 8.00 6.17
N GLY A 183 1.31 8.71 6.47
CA GLY A 183 1.55 9.29 7.79
C GLY A 183 0.47 10.27 8.26
N LEU A 184 -0.26 10.86 7.35
CA LEU A 184 -1.39 11.74 7.66
C LEU A 184 -2.49 11.03 8.47
N ASP A 185 -2.60 9.71 8.33
CA ASP A 185 -3.57 8.91 9.09
C ASP A 185 -3.22 8.82 10.58
N GLN A 186 -1.97 9.11 10.95
CA GLN A 186 -1.45 9.16 12.31
C GLN A 186 -1.14 10.59 12.78
N SER A 187 -1.52 11.60 12.00
CA SER A 187 -1.25 13.00 12.26
C SER A 187 -2.43 13.69 12.91
N MET A 188 -2.16 14.77 13.64
CA MET A 188 -3.15 15.67 14.21
C MET A 188 -3.06 17.02 13.52
N PHE A 189 -4.21 17.59 13.24
CA PHE A 189 -4.33 18.90 12.57
C PHE A 189 -4.97 19.88 13.52
N LEU A 190 -4.34 21.04 13.68
CA LEU A 190 -4.85 22.12 14.54
C LEU A 190 -4.47 23.49 13.97
N THR A 191 -5.03 24.55 14.54
CA THR A 191 -4.74 25.91 14.10
C THR A 191 -3.48 26.45 14.76
N PHE A 192 -2.79 27.40 14.12
CA PHE A 192 -1.66 28.09 14.70
C PHE A 192 -1.95 28.65 16.11
N ASP A 193 -3.16 29.23 16.31
CA ASP A 193 -3.55 29.75 17.61
C ASP A 193 -3.57 28.67 18.69
N THR A 194 -4.06 27.47 18.34
CA THR A 194 -4.05 26.33 19.26
C THR A 194 -2.61 25.85 19.52
N ALA A 195 -1.74 25.81 18.51
CA ALA A 195 -0.34 25.45 18.67
C ALA A 195 0.41 26.37 19.62
N TYR A 196 0.25 27.69 19.44
CA TYR A 196 0.87 28.68 20.32
C TYR A 196 0.30 28.66 21.76
N ASP A 197 -1.00 28.41 21.91
CA ASP A 197 -1.64 28.26 23.23
C ASP A 197 -1.09 27.00 23.96
N ILE A 198 -0.96 25.86 23.22
CA ILE A 198 -0.30 24.65 23.74
C ILE A 198 1.13 24.97 24.16
N ALA A 199 1.92 25.63 23.31
CA ALA A 199 3.30 25.97 23.61
C ALA A 199 3.41 26.82 24.89
N SER A 200 2.58 27.87 25.01
CA SER A 200 2.59 28.78 26.18
C SER A 200 2.23 28.06 27.49
N LYS A 201 1.23 27.17 27.46
CA LYS A 201 0.77 26.45 28.65
C LYS A 201 1.65 25.24 28.97
N SER A 202 2.33 24.67 27.99
CA SER A 202 3.24 23.53 28.15
C SER A 202 4.39 23.82 29.11
N VAL A 203 4.83 25.07 29.21
CA VAL A 203 5.88 25.52 30.14
C VAL A 203 5.57 25.16 31.60
N GLN A 204 4.28 25.17 31.97
CA GLN A 204 3.82 24.86 33.33
C GLN A 204 3.24 23.44 33.48
N GLN A 205 2.76 22.84 32.39
CA GLN A 205 1.95 21.63 32.43
C GLN A 205 2.67 20.39 31.91
N ALA A 206 3.73 20.54 31.10
CA ALA A 206 4.46 19.43 30.49
C ALA A 206 5.80 19.17 31.18
N GLU A 207 6.23 17.91 31.23
CA GLU A 207 7.58 17.56 31.68
C GLU A 207 8.68 18.16 30.78
N ARG A 208 8.36 18.33 29.49
CA ARG A 208 9.19 19.01 28.49
C ARG A 208 8.30 20.00 27.73
N PRO A 209 8.58 21.30 27.83
CA PRO A 209 7.78 22.30 27.15
C PRO A 209 7.91 22.17 25.62
N LEU A 210 6.85 22.56 24.92
CA LEU A 210 6.86 22.68 23.47
C LEU A 210 7.49 24.03 23.10
N GLU A 211 8.66 23.99 22.49
CA GLU A 211 9.34 25.20 22.01
C GLU A 211 9.00 25.41 20.52
N ILE A 212 8.36 26.52 20.22
CA ILE A 212 8.10 27.00 18.86
C ILE A 212 8.91 28.28 18.68
N PRO A 213 9.85 28.35 17.72
CA PRO A 213 10.54 29.60 17.44
C PRO A 213 9.54 30.68 17.02
N THR A 214 9.74 31.90 17.55
CA THR A 214 8.87 33.03 17.22
C THR A 214 8.91 33.34 15.73
N ASP A 215 7.75 33.62 15.15
CA ASP A 215 7.60 33.99 13.74
C ASP A 215 8.18 32.97 12.74
N SER A 216 7.96 31.67 13.03
CA SER A 216 8.45 30.59 12.22
C SER A 216 7.33 29.76 11.61
N ILE A 217 7.61 29.20 10.43
CA ILE A 217 6.78 28.24 9.70
C ILE A 217 7.66 27.09 9.24
N SER A 218 7.08 25.94 8.95
CA SER A 218 7.81 24.78 8.45
C SER A 218 7.72 24.66 6.93
N ALA A 219 6.56 24.95 6.36
CA ALA A 219 6.34 24.87 4.93
C ALA A 219 5.39 25.97 4.46
N VAL A 220 5.48 26.33 3.18
CA VAL A 220 4.47 27.12 2.48
C VAL A 220 3.85 26.25 1.38
N MET A 221 2.55 26.05 1.48
CA MET A 221 1.75 25.38 0.45
C MET A 221 1.34 26.41 -0.60
N ILE A 222 1.61 26.13 -1.86
CA ILE A 222 1.34 27.04 -2.96
C ILE A 222 0.37 26.40 -3.94
N LYS A 223 -0.63 27.15 -4.33
CA LYS A 223 -1.49 26.88 -5.46
C LYS A 223 -1.15 27.83 -6.58
N ALA A 224 -0.78 27.29 -7.75
CA ALA A 224 -0.47 28.08 -8.92
C ALA A 224 -1.74 28.54 -9.63
N LYS A 225 -1.69 29.68 -10.30
CA LYS A 225 -2.81 30.17 -11.12
C LYS A 225 -3.14 29.19 -12.24
N PRO A 226 -4.42 29.05 -12.61
CA PRO A 226 -4.80 28.23 -13.74
C PRO A 226 -4.09 28.66 -15.04
N GLY A 227 -3.36 27.72 -15.65
CA GLY A 227 -2.58 27.97 -16.86
C GLY A 227 -1.11 28.33 -16.66
N SER A 228 -0.67 28.58 -15.42
CA SER A 228 0.76 28.70 -15.09
C SER A 228 1.39 27.32 -14.97
N ASP A 229 2.69 27.24 -15.31
CA ASP A 229 3.49 26.01 -15.16
C ASP A 229 4.11 25.97 -13.75
N PRO A 230 3.70 25.01 -12.88
CA PRO A 230 4.28 24.89 -11.54
C PRO A 230 5.80 24.69 -11.54
N HIS A 231 6.34 24.05 -12.59
CA HIS A 231 7.78 23.85 -12.70
C HIS A 231 8.53 25.18 -12.88
N LEU A 232 8.04 26.04 -13.76
CA LEU A 232 8.66 27.36 -13.96
C LEU A 232 8.58 28.21 -12.72
N LEU A 233 7.42 28.21 -12.03
CA LEU A 233 7.24 28.92 -10.76
C LEU A 233 8.19 28.39 -9.68
N ALA A 234 8.37 27.06 -9.56
CA ALA A 234 9.30 26.47 -8.62
C ALA A 234 10.76 26.89 -8.88
N VAL A 235 11.17 26.93 -10.17
CA VAL A 235 12.51 27.39 -10.55
C VAL A 235 12.70 28.86 -10.23
N GLU A 236 11.69 29.70 -10.48
CA GLU A 236 11.75 31.14 -10.19
C GLU A 236 11.86 31.41 -8.67
N ILE A 237 11.09 30.69 -7.84
CA ILE A 237 11.19 30.77 -6.38
C ILE A 237 12.60 30.36 -5.91
N LEU A 238 13.13 29.24 -6.44
CA LEU A 238 14.46 28.75 -6.08
C LEU A 238 15.57 29.75 -6.39
N GLN A 239 15.44 30.49 -7.49
CA GLN A 239 16.45 31.48 -7.92
C GLN A 239 16.32 32.80 -7.15
N THR A 240 15.11 33.14 -6.66
CA THR A 240 14.81 34.44 -6.07
C THR A 240 14.93 34.43 -4.55
N ILE A 241 14.54 33.35 -3.88
CA ILE A 241 14.50 33.26 -2.42
C ILE A 241 15.59 32.29 -1.96
N PRO A 242 16.69 32.76 -1.33
CA PRO A 242 17.74 31.87 -0.85
C PRO A 242 17.30 31.10 0.39
N GLY A 243 17.86 29.91 0.58
CA GLY A 243 17.65 29.08 1.79
C GLY A 243 16.32 28.30 1.81
N VAL A 244 15.59 28.28 0.69
CA VAL A 244 14.38 27.48 0.53
C VAL A 244 14.47 26.53 -0.66
N THR A 245 13.78 25.41 -0.57
CA THR A 245 13.64 24.45 -1.66
C THR A 245 12.15 24.29 -2.00
N PRO A 246 11.71 24.77 -3.18
CA PRO A 246 10.39 24.49 -3.70
C PRO A 246 10.34 23.07 -4.27
N ILE A 247 9.36 22.30 -3.87
CA ILE A 247 9.13 20.92 -4.31
C ILE A 247 7.78 20.86 -5.01
N GLU A 248 7.74 20.50 -6.27
CA GLU A 248 6.48 20.24 -6.95
C GLU A 248 5.78 19.05 -6.32
N SER A 249 4.47 19.12 -6.10
CA SER A 249 3.69 18.04 -5.49
C SER A 249 3.80 16.72 -6.25
N SER A 250 3.96 16.77 -7.57
CA SER A 250 4.26 15.61 -8.42
C SER A 250 5.57 14.92 -8.07
N ASN A 251 6.55 15.69 -7.57
CA ASN A 251 7.91 15.25 -7.26
C ASN A 251 8.13 15.04 -5.76
N LEU A 252 7.20 15.48 -4.91
CA LEU A 252 7.30 15.42 -3.44
C LEU A 252 7.66 14.03 -2.92
N PHE A 253 7.21 12.97 -3.60
CA PHE A 253 7.45 11.59 -3.22
C PHE A 253 8.31 10.83 -4.25
N GLN A 254 9.16 11.55 -4.99
CA GLN A 254 9.95 10.94 -6.06
C GLN A 254 11.00 9.97 -5.54
N SER A 255 11.71 10.34 -4.47
CA SER A 255 12.73 9.48 -3.82
C SER A 255 12.09 8.18 -3.38
N TYR A 256 10.92 8.28 -2.79
CA TYR A 256 10.15 7.14 -2.31
C TYR A 256 9.63 6.25 -3.45
N ARG A 257 9.12 6.84 -4.54
CA ARG A 257 8.74 6.09 -5.74
C ARG A 257 9.91 5.34 -6.36
N GLN A 258 11.10 5.93 -6.39
CA GLN A 258 12.31 5.28 -6.88
C GLN A 258 12.70 4.09 -6.01
N GLN A 259 12.69 4.25 -4.69
CA GLN A 259 12.96 3.18 -3.73
C GLN A 259 11.92 2.05 -3.86
N MET A 260 10.64 2.38 -3.93
CA MET A 260 9.56 1.41 -4.18
C MET A 260 9.75 0.67 -5.49
N THR A 261 10.09 1.37 -6.56
CA THR A 261 10.33 0.73 -7.87
C THR A 261 11.47 -0.28 -7.79
N GLY A 262 12.52 0.03 -7.04
CA GLY A 262 13.64 -0.89 -6.76
C GLY A 262 13.18 -2.14 -6.01
N LEU A 263 12.44 -1.98 -4.92
CA LEU A 263 11.88 -3.08 -4.14
C LEU A 263 10.93 -3.96 -4.98
N LEU A 264 10.04 -3.33 -5.76
CA LEU A 264 9.11 -4.05 -6.63
C LEU A 264 9.82 -4.85 -7.72
N LYS A 265 10.87 -4.30 -8.34
CA LYS A 265 11.71 -5.05 -9.31
C LYS A 265 12.35 -6.27 -8.66
N THR A 266 12.84 -6.14 -7.44
CA THR A 266 13.43 -7.26 -6.68
C THR A 266 12.38 -8.32 -6.35
N ILE A 267 11.20 -7.92 -5.88
CA ILE A 267 10.08 -8.84 -5.61
C ILE A 267 9.64 -9.55 -6.90
N LEU A 268 9.49 -8.84 -8.00
CA LEU A 268 9.12 -9.42 -9.31
C LEU A 268 10.19 -10.40 -9.81
N PHE A 269 11.46 -10.12 -9.59
CA PHE A 269 12.55 -11.02 -9.96
C PHE A 269 12.48 -12.32 -9.15
N ILE A 270 12.36 -12.24 -7.82
CA ILE A 270 12.20 -13.41 -6.94
C ILE A 270 10.95 -14.20 -7.31
N MET A 271 9.83 -13.52 -7.56
CA MET A 271 8.59 -14.14 -8.02
C MET A 271 8.76 -14.88 -9.34
N SER A 272 9.48 -14.30 -10.30
CA SER A 272 9.74 -14.93 -11.60
C SER A 272 10.57 -16.21 -11.45
N ILE A 273 11.60 -16.19 -10.62
CA ILE A 273 12.42 -17.38 -10.31
C ILE A 273 11.54 -18.45 -9.63
N THR A 274 10.78 -18.07 -8.61
CA THR A 274 9.89 -18.99 -7.90
C THR A 274 8.85 -19.59 -8.83
N TRP A 275 8.28 -18.78 -9.74
CA TRP A 275 7.33 -19.25 -10.74
C TRP A 275 7.96 -20.31 -11.68
N VAL A 276 9.14 -20.04 -12.21
CA VAL A 276 9.88 -21.01 -13.06
C VAL A 276 10.15 -22.31 -12.31
N LEU A 277 10.63 -22.21 -11.07
CA LEU A 277 10.88 -23.40 -10.23
C LEU A 277 9.59 -24.19 -9.96
N CYS A 278 8.48 -23.52 -9.64
CA CYS A 278 7.20 -24.18 -9.47
C CYS A 278 6.73 -24.89 -10.76
N VAL A 279 6.84 -24.25 -11.92
CA VAL A 279 6.46 -24.87 -13.21
C VAL A 279 7.31 -26.11 -13.51
N LEU A 280 8.63 -26.03 -13.27
CA LEU A 280 9.54 -27.18 -13.46
C LEU A 280 9.21 -28.32 -12.49
N LEU A 281 9.03 -28.02 -11.22
CA LEU A 281 8.69 -29.01 -10.19
C LEU A 281 7.35 -29.68 -10.48
N LEU A 282 6.34 -28.90 -10.86
CA LEU A 282 5.05 -29.42 -11.30
C LEU A 282 5.18 -30.33 -12.53
N GLY A 283 5.99 -29.94 -13.51
CA GLY A 283 6.26 -30.76 -14.69
C GLY A 283 6.88 -32.10 -14.34
N LEU A 284 7.83 -32.14 -13.39
CA LEU A 284 8.41 -33.36 -12.87
C LEU A 284 7.39 -34.24 -12.14
N VAL A 285 6.59 -33.63 -11.23
CA VAL A 285 5.56 -34.35 -10.46
C VAL A 285 4.49 -34.95 -11.38
N PHE A 286 4.02 -34.18 -12.38
CA PHE A 286 3.08 -34.71 -13.37
C PHE A 286 3.70 -35.79 -14.24
N SER A 287 4.98 -35.70 -14.59
CA SER A 287 5.69 -36.72 -15.36
C SER A 287 5.82 -38.02 -14.57
N MET A 288 6.17 -37.94 -13.28
CA MET A 288 6.24 -39.13 -12.40
C MET A 288 4.85 -39.77 -12.23
N ALA A 289 3.85 -38.96 -11.91
CA ALA A 289 2.46 -39.42 -11.74
C ALA A 289 1.92 -40.12 -12.99
N ALA A 290 2.25 -39.55 -14.12
CA ALA A 290 1.86 -40.08 -15.39
C ALA A 290 2.54 -41.42 -15.70
N ASN A 291 3.81 -41.56 -15.33
CA ASN A 291 4.54 -42.82 -15.50
C ASN A 291 4.02 -43.92 -14.55
N GLU A 292 3.74 -43.63 -13.29
CA GLU A 292 3.15 -44.55 -12.31
C GLU A 292 1.79 -45.12 -12.81
N ARG A 293 0.99 -44.33 -13.50
CA ARG A 293 -0.34 -44.72 -14.04
C ARG A 293 -0.31 -45.22 -15.47
N ARG A 294 0.87 -45.43 -16.02
CA ARG A 294 1.03 -45.81 -17.44
C ARG A 294 0.26 -47.09 -17.78
N LYS A 295 0.29 -48.12 -16.93
CA LYS A 295 -0.45 -49.37 -17.10
C LYS A 295 -1.96 -49.17 -17.05
N GLU A 296 -2.48 -48.40 -16.07
CA GLU A 296 -3.92 -48.10 -15.93
C GLU A 296 -4.47 -47.35 -17.17
N LEU A 297 -3.70 -46.34 -17.62
CA LEU A 297 -4.07 -45.56 -18.82
C LEU A 297 -3.96 -46.41 -20.10
N GLY A 298 -3.03 -47.35 -20.17
CA GLY A 298 -2.91 -48.34 -21.24
C GLY A 298 -4.14 -49.24 -21.33
N VAL A 299 -4.60 -49.78 -20.18
CA VAL A 299 -5.82 -50.60 -20.08
C VAL A 299 -7.05 -49.80 -20.47
N LEU A 300 -7.19 -48.57 -20.01
CA LEU A 300 -8.31 -47.68 -20.41
C LEU A 300 -8.36 -47.48 -21.94
N ARG A 301 -7.18 -47.33 -22.55
CA ARG A 301 -7.09 -47.19 -24.02
C ARG A 301 -7.40 -48.47 -24.77
N SER A 302 -7.02 -49.63 -24.25
CA SER A 302 -7.39 -50.91 -24.86
C SER A 302 -8.89 -51.19 -24.76
N LEU A 303 -9.59 -50.63 -23.76
CA LEU A 303 -11.03 -50.66 -23.57
C LEU A 303 -11.78 -49.59 -24.42
N GLY A 304 -11.05 -48.86 -25.30
CA GLY A 304 -11.67 -47.94 -26.26
C GLY A 304 -11.61 -46.45 -25.85
N ALA A 305 -10.91 -46.10 -24.78
CA ALA A 305 -10.75 -44.69 -24.43
C ALA A 305 -9.89 -43.92 -25.45
N THR A 306 -10.39 -42.80 -25.93
CA THR A 306 -9.67 -41.98 -26.92
C THR A 306 -8.46 -41.26 -26.30
N ARG A 307 -7.43 -40.91 -27.12
CA ARG A 307 -6.29 -40.09 -26.70
C ARG A 307 -6.73 -38.78 -26.06
N ARG A 308 -7.81 -38.19 -26.63
CA ARG A 308 -8.40 -36.93 -26.12
C ARG A 308 -8.96 -37.10 -24.69
N PHE A 309 -9.62 -38.24 -24.45
CA PHE A 309 -10.16 -38.53 -23.11
C PHE A 309 -9.06 -38.62 -22.04
N VAL A 310 -7.97 -39.34 -22.31
CA VAL A 310 -6.82 -39.47 -21.39
C VAL A 310 -6.18 -38.11 -21.13
N PHE A 311 -5.96 -37.32 -22.19
CA PHE A 311 -5.41 -35.97 -22.09
C PHE A 311 -6.30 -35.05 -21.24
N GLN A 312 -7.59 -35.01 -21.53
CA GLN A 312 -8.56 -34.22 -20.78
C GLN A 312 -8.68 -34.64 -19.32
N SER A 313 -8.60 -35.93 -19.02
CA SER A 313 -8.64 -36.43 -17.64
C SER A 313 -7.48 -35.93 -16.80
N LEU A 314 -6.26 -35.92 -17.36
CA LEU A 314 -5.06 -35.39 -16.67
C LEU A 314 -5.15 -33.87 -16.47
N LEU A 315 -5.58 -33.14 -17.49
CA LEU A 315 -5.74 -31.68 -17.35
C LEU A 315 -6.88 -31.32 -16.39
N THR A 316 -7.98 -32.07 -16.34
CA THR A 316 -9.06 -31.83 -15.37
C THR A 316 -8.56 -32.03 -13.94
N GLU A 317 -7.77 -33.08 -13.70
CA GLU A 317 -7.13 -33.32 -12.40
C GLU A 317 -6.21 -32.15 -12.00
N ALA A 318 -5.33 -31.71 -12.92
CA ALA A 318 -4.44 -30.58 -12.73
C ALA A 318 -5.23 -29.28 -12.43
N THR A 319 -6.30 -29.03 -13.17
CA THR A 319 -7.16 -27.84 -13.00
C THR A 319 -7.87 -27.83 -11.65
N LEU A 320 -8.41 -28.96 -11.21
CA LEU A 320 -9.08 -29.06 -9.91
C LEU A 320 -8.10 -28.80 -8.75
N LEU A 321 -6.90 -29.37 -8.83
CA LEU A 321 -5.85 -29.13 -7.83
C LEU A 321 -5.37 -27.68 -7.83
N ALA A 322 -5.19 -27.11 -9.03
CA ALA A 322 -4.82 -25.71 -9.18
C ALA A 322 -5.88 -24.75 -8.64
N PHE A 323 -7.14 -25.07 -8.85
CA PHE A 323 -8.26 -24.29 -8.33
C PHE A 323 -8.29 -24.34 -6.80
N ALA A 324 -8.21 -25.54 -6.21
CA ALA A 324 -8.22 -25.71 -4.77
C ALA A 324 -7.00 -25.01 -4.12
N GLY A 325 -5.78 -25.28 -4.62
CA GLY A 325 -4.57 -24.65 -4.11
C GLY A 325 -4.53 -23.15 -4.34
N GLY A 326 -4.91 -22.68 -5.53
CA GLY A 326 -4.98 -21.26 -5.88
C GLY A 326 -6.00 -20.51 -5.04
N ALA A 327 -7.22 -21.02 -4.90
CA ALA A 327 -8.28 -20.39 -4.10
C ALA A 327 -7.90 -20.29 -2.61
N THR A 328 -7.31 -21.35 -2.05
CA THR A 328 -6.82 -21.33 -0.64
C THR A 328 -5.67 -20.35 -0.47
N GLY A 329 -4.74 -20.29 -1.42
CA GLY A 329 -3.63 -19.34 -1.39
C GLY A 329 -4.09 -17.90 -1.46
N LEU A 330 -5.01 -17.58 -2.37
CA LEU A 330 -5.59 -16.26 -2.51
C LEU A 330 -6.36 -15.84 -1.25
N ALA A 331 -7.19 -16.73 -0.69
CA ALA A 331 -7.92 -16.48 0.55
C ALA A 331 -6.97 -16.21 1.73
N LEU A 332 -5.90 -17.02 1.84
CA LEU A 332 -4.88 -16.85 2.88
C LEU A 332 -4.14 -15.51 2.70
N THR A 333 -3.80 -15.13 1.49
CA THR A 333 -3.13 -13.84 1.21
C THR A 333 -4.01 -12.66 1.61
N VAL A 334 -5.29 -12.66 1.24
CA VAL A 334 -6.24 -11.61 1.64
C VAL A 334 -6.36 -11.55 3.16
N LEU A 335 -6.47 -12.71 3.83
CA LEU A 335 -6.57 -12.79 5.29
C LEU A 335 -5.31 -12.22 5.97
N ILE A 336 -4.11 -12.60 5.50
CA ILE A 336 -2.84 -12.11 6.04
C ILE A 336 -2.75 -10.58 5.89
N ILE A 337 -3.08 -10.05 4.72
CA ILE A 337 -3.01 -8.59 4.47
C ILE A 337 -3.98 -7.85 5.39
N ILE A 338 -5.21 -8.34 5.57
CA ILE A 338 -6.20 -7.70 6.44
C ILE A 338 -5.75 -7.73 7.91
N LEU A 339 -5.26 -8.88 8.39
CA LEU A 339 -4.84 -9.04 9.78
C LEU A 339 -3.54 -8.28 10.12
N PHE A 340 -2.59 -8.26 9.18
CA PHE A 340 -1.25 -7.71 9.42
C PHE A 340 -0.98 -6.40 8.68
N ARG A 341 -2.01 -5.71 8.18
CA ARG A 341 -1.84 -4.46 7.41
C ARG A 341 -0.97 -3.43 8.13
N ASN A 342 -1.21 -3.20 9.42
CA ASN A 342 -0.47 -2.21 10.22
C ASN A 342 1.01 -2.63 10.40
N ALA A 343 1.25 -3.93 10.63
CA ALA A 343 2.60 -4.47 10.70
C ALA A 343 3.33 -4.41 9.35
N LEU A 344 2.63 -4.65 8.24
CA LEU A 344 3.20 -4.53 6.89
C LEU A 344 3.61 -3.08 6.59
N VAL A 345 2.76 -2.11 6.93
CA VAL A 345 3.09 -0.68 6.79
C VAL A 345 4.32 -0.33 7.63
N ALA A 346 4.36 -0.75 8.90
CA ALA A 346 5.48 -0.46 9.80
C ALA A 346 6.79 -1.15 9.38
N LEU A 347 6.74 -2.41 8.94
CA LEU A 347 7.93 -3.19 8.56
C LEU A 347 8.50 -2.79 7.20
N LEU A 348 7.63 -2.54 6.23
CA LEU A 348 8.05 -2.20 4.86
C LEU A 348 8.27 -0.70 4.70
N GLY A 349 7.80 0.10 5.65
CA GLY A 349 7.82 1.54 5.53
C GLY A 349 7.06 2.04 4.30
N LEU A 350 6.01 1.34 3.89
CA LEU A 350 5.27 1.64 2.66
C LEU A 350 3.88 2.16 2.99
N PRO A 351 3.48 3.31 2.44
CA PRO A 351 2.08 3.74 2.53
C PRO A 351 1.20 2.70 1.83
N PHE A 352 0.16 2.24 2.51
CA PHE A 352 -0.70 1.19 1.98
C PHE A 352 -2.16 1.44 2.29
N LEU A 353 -2.96 1.59 1.24
CA LEU A 353 -4.41 1.63 1.31
C LEU A 353 -5.01 0.41 0.63
N LEU A 354 -5.93 -0.26 1.32
CA LEU A 354 -6.65 -1.40 0.74
C LEU A 354 -7.43 -0.93 -0.50
N PRO A 355 -7.31 -1.64 -1.63
CA PRO A 355 -8.05 -1.31 -2.82
C PRO A 355 -9.56 -1.53 -2.61
N SER A 356 -10.39 -0.86 -3.41
CA SER A 356 -11.83 -1.04 -3.40
C SER A 356 -12.22 -2.50 -3.65
N ALA A 357 -13.36 -2.95 -3.12
CA ALA A 357 -13.82 -4.33 -3.23
C ALA A 357 -13.86 -4.84 -4.69
N GLY A 358 -14.26 -3.99 -5.64
CA GLY A 358 -14.26 -4.36 -7.06
C GLY A 358 -12.87 -4.60 -7.63
N SER A 359 -11.91 -3.74 -7.29
CA SER A 359 -10.51 -3.88 -7.71
C SER A 359 -9.84 -5.09 -7.06
N LEU A 360 -10.15 -5.38 -5.80
CA LEU A 360 -9.66 -6.56 -5.08
C LEU A 360 -10.19 -7.85 -5.73
N LEU A 361 -11.49 -7.90 -6.06
CA LEU A 361 -12.09 -9.04 -6.75
C LEU A 361 -11.40 -9.30 -8.10
N LEU A 362 -11.17 -8.25 -8.89
CA LEU A 362 -10.45 -8.38 -10.16
C LEU A 362 -9.05 -8.96 -9.98
N GLN A 363 -8.30 -8.50 -8.97
CA GLN A 363 -6.95 -9.01 -8.69
C GLN A 363 -6.96 -10.48 -8.24
N VAL A 364 -7.94 -10.87 -7.43
CA VAL A 364 -8.15 -12.27 -7.02
C VAL A 364 -8.44 -13.14 -8.24
N LEU A 365 -9.28 -12.69 -9.18
CA LEU A 365 -9.57 -13.43 -10.42
C LEU A 365 -8.32 -13.57 -11.30
N VAL A 366 -7.52 -12.51 -11.44
CA VAL A 366 -6.25 -12.55 -12.17
C VAL A 366 -5.26 -13.52 -11.52
N GLY A 367 -5.12 -13.49 -10.19
CA GLY A 367 -4.27 -14.41 -9.44
C GLY A 367 -4.70 -15.87 -9.60
N LEU A 368 -6.01 -16.13 -9.55
CA LEU A 368 -6.57 -17.47 -9.78
C LEU A 368 -6.30 -17.93 -11.22
N PHE A 369 -6.51 -17.06 -12.19
CA PHE A 369 -6.19 -17.37 -13.59
C PHE A 369 -4.71 -17.74 -13.78
N LEU A 370 -3.79 -16.96 -13.19
CA LEU A 370 -2.36 -17.24 -13.26
C LEU A 370 -1.99 -18.58 -12.59
N ALA A 371 -2.59 -18.92 -11.45
CA ALA A 371 -2.38 -20.21 -10.80
C ALA A 371 -2.88 -21.38 -11.69
N LEU A 372 -4.08 -21.27 -12.22
CA LEU A 372 -4.65 -22.25 -13.15
C LEU A 372 -3.81 -22.40 -14.41
N PHE A 373 -3.41 -21.29 -15.02
CA PHE A 373 -2.58 -21.26 -16.22
C PHE A 373 -1.23 -21.95 -15.99
N SER A 374 -0.55 -21.64 -14.88
CA SER A 374 0.78 -22.16 -14.55
C SER A 374 0.77 -23.70 -14.36
N VAL A 375 -0.22 -24.20 -13.61
CA VAL A 375 -0.34 -25.65 -13.36
C VAL A 375 -0.72 -26.40 -14.64
N ASN A 376 -1.65 -25.87 -15.43
CA ASN A 376 -2.02 -26.49 -16.69
C ASN A 376 -0.88 -26.46 -17.71
N LEU A 377 -0.09 -25.38 -17.77
CA LEU A 377 1.10 -25.28 -18.61
C LEU A 377 2.12 -26.36 -18.24
N ALA A 378 2.39 -26.55 -16.94
CA ALA A 378 3.29 -27.58 -16.46
C ALA A 378 2.81 -29.01 -16.76
N ALA A 379 1.49 -29.25 -16.67
CA ALA A 379 0.87 -30.55 -16.95
C ALA A 379 0.77 -30.87 -18.44
N LEU A 380 0.88 -29.87 -19.32
CA LEU A 380 0.62 -30.01 -20.76
C LEU A 380 1.57 -31.03 -21.43
N LEU A 381 2.88 -30.88 -21.22
CA LEU A 381 3.89 -31.74 -21.82
C LEU A 381 3.77 -33.21 -21.35
N PRO A 382 3.69 -33.52 -20.05
CA PRO A 382 3.48 -34.89 -19.56
C PRO A 382 2.17 -35.49 -20.07
N ALA A 383 1.07 -34.72 -20.07
CA ALA A 383 -0.23 -35.19 -20.54
C ALA A 383 -0.23 -35.52 -22.04
N MET A 384 0.43 -34.69 -22.87
CA MET A 384 0.59 -34.95 -24.29
C MET A 384 1.44 -36.23 -24.54
N LYS A 385 2.56 -36.38 -23.85
CA LYS A 385 3.47 -37.52 -24.02
C LYS A 385 2.75 -38.81 -23.74
N ILE A 386 2.01 -38.92 -22.64
CA ILE A 386 1.31 -40.13 -22.26
C ILE A 386 0.11 -40.43 -23.15
N SER A 387 -0.67 -39.39 -23.50
CA SER A 387 -1.84 -39.58 -24.37
C SER A 387 -1.47 -40.13 -25.75
N ARG A 388 -0.22 -39.94 -26.21
CA ARG A 388 0.29 -40.38 -27.50
C ARG A 388 0.99 -41.75 -27.44
N GLN A 389 1.29 -42.30 -26.25
CA GLN A 389 1.95 -43.60 -26.11
C GLN A 389 1.08 -44.75 -26.65
N ASP A 390 1.73 -45.76 -27.23
CA ASP A 390 1.03 -46.93 -27.75
C ASP A 390 0.57 -47.85 -26.60
N PRO A 391 -0.70 -48.27 -26.53
CA PRO A 391 -1.22 -49.13 -25.49
C PRO A 391 -0.41 -50.44 -25.34
N ALA A 392 0.07 -51.02 -26.44
CA ALA A 392 0.83 -52.26 -26.45
C ALA A 392 2.17 -52.12 -25.71
N ILE A 393 2.84 -50.94 -25.82
CA ILE A 393 4.09 -50.65 -25.13
C ILE A 393 3.84 -50.35 -23.64
N ALA A 394 2.73 -49.64 -23.35
CA ALA A 394 2.37 -49.30 -21.97
C ALA A 394 2.02 -50.51 -21.08
N MET A 395 1.60 -51.63 -21.66
CA MET A 395 1.28 -52.86 -20.95
C MET A 395 2.47 -53.83 -20.79
N ARG A 396 3.55 -53.65 -21.54
CA ARG A 396 4.69 -54.57 -21.61
C ARG A 396 5.83 -54.26 -20.62
N GLU A 397 5.88 -53.02 -20.14
CA GLU A 397 6.73 -52.53 -19.06
C GLU A 397 5.95 -52.46 -17.73
#